data_ce3f7582243124f98d9664eb4a3cd023
#
_entry.id   ce3f7582243124f98d9664eb4a3cd023
#
_cell.length_a   1.000
_cell.length_b   1.000
_cell.length_c   1.000
_cell.angle_alpha   90.00
_cell.angle_beta   90.00
_cell.angle_gamma   90.00
#
_symmetry.space_group_name_H-M   'P 1'
#
loop_
_entity.id
_entity.type
_entity.pdbx_description
1 polymer ?
#
loop_
_entity_poly.entity_id
_entity_poly.type
_entity_poly.pdbx_seq_one_letter_code
_entity_poly.pdbx_strand_id
1 'polypeptide(L)'
;MMFEAVENWALQAFADGELEPDDRKAIEQLLGENAEARKVLAAINYQKAELHKAFDGALDEPVPASLLAAANGRPSRRILPYLIAACVAGLLVIGGSIGWFAGQNSGQVLTASLAQRALVAHETFASEVRHPVEVAATEQDHLQAWLSKRVGSEFKIPDLQKDGYTLLGGRLLAENDAPAGQLMYETADKQRMTIYFSANEAGNVTGMKLEQKDKLITCYWRDAKLALAVTADMPREAMVVLGSSIFAQVEGRHGTYER
;
A
#
# COMPACT_ATOMS: atom_id res chain seq x y z
N MET A 1 58.59 -11.66 -6.80
CA MET A 1 57.30 -12.14 -7.34
C MET A 1 56.38 -11.00 -7.83
N MET A 2 56.14 -9.89 -7.10
CA MET A 2 55.23 -8.84 -7.60
C MET A 2 55.89 -7.92 -8.66
N PHE A 3 57.20 -7.74 -8.63
CA PHE A 3 57.97 -6.97 -9.63
C PHE A 3 58.06 -7.70 -10.98
N GLU A 4 58.31 -9.03 -10.99
CA GLU A 4 58.35 -9.84 -12.22
C GLU A 4 57.03 -9.87 -13.01
N ALA A 5 55.89 -9.82 -12.31
CA ALA A 5 54.56 -9.81 -12.96
C ALA A 5 54.26 -8.50 -13.69
N VAL A 6 54.74 -7.38 -13.16
CA VAL A 6 54.54 -6.04 -13.77
C VAL A 6 55.43 -5.88 -15.00
N GLU A 7 56.69 -6.37 -14.97
CA GLU A 7 57.58 -6.34 -16.13
C GLU A 7 57.05 -7.23 -17.27
N ASN A 8 56.55 -8.42 -16.99
CA ASN A 8 56.01 -9.30 -18.02
C ASN A 8 54.76 -8.69 -18.72
N TRP A 9 53.85 -8.02 -17.99
CA TRP A 9 52.72 -7.36 -18.59
C TRP A 9 53.14 -6.22 -19.52
N ALA A 10 54.08 -5.39 -19.10
CA ALA A 10 54.59 -4.29 -19.90
C ALA A 10 55.30 -4.77 -21.21
N LEU A 11 56.03 -5.90 -21.15
CA LEU A 11 56.63 -6.52 -22.33
C LEU A 11 55.58 -7.09 -23.29
N GLN A 12 54.46 -7.62 -22.80
CA GLN A 12 53.32 -8.06 -23.63
C GLN A 12 52.67 -6.85 -24.31
N ALA A 13 52.32 -5.82 -23.56
CA ALA A 13 51.71 -4.59 -24.11
C ALA A 13 52.65 -3.94 -25.16
N PHE A 14 53.98 -4.02 -24.94
CA PHE A 14 54.96 -3.56 -25.92
C PHE A 14 54.91 -4.37 -27.22
N ALA A 15 54.85 -5.74 -27.11
CA ALA A 15 54.76 -6.64 -28.25
C ALA A 15 53.45 -6.48 -29.02
N ASP A 16 52.36 -6.03 -28.36
CA ASP A 16 51.04 -5.80 -28.96
C ASP A 16 50.87 -4.37 -29.49
N GLY A 17 51.82 -3.49 -29.18
CA GLY A 17 51.80 -2.10 -29.64
C GLY A 17 50.80 -1.20 -28.88
N GLU A 18 50.39 -1.62 -27.70
CA GLU A 18 49.34 -0.98 -26.90
C GLU A 18 49.88 0.03 -25.86
N LEU A 19 51.19 0.26 -25.80
CA LEU A 19 51.83 1.20 -24.88
C LEU A 19 51.73 2.65 -25.36
N GLU A 20 51.49 3.53 -24.42
CA GLU A 20 51.63 4.97 -24.61
C GLU A 20 53.07 5.36 -24.97
N PRO A 21 53.32 6.48 -25.68
CA PRO A 21 54.62 6.84 -26.21
C PRO A 21 55.75 6.96 -25.17
N ASP A 22 55.43 7.37 -23.96
CA ASP A 22 56.43 7.55 -22.89
C ASP A 22 56.80 6.23 -22.22
N ASP A 23 55.78 5.34 -21.99
CA ASP A 23 56.03 4.00 -21.45
C ASP A 23 56.77 3.12 -22.45
N ARG A 24 56.51 3.29 -23.75
CA ARG A 24 57.25 2.60 -24.82
C ARG A 24 58.72 2.92 -24.77
N LYS A 25 59.14 4.18 -24.61
CA LYS A 25 60.55 4.59 -24.47
C LYS A 25 61.24 3.95 -23.26
N ALA A 26 60.48 3.88 -22.13
CA ALA A 26 61.02 3.24 -20.93
C ALA A 26 61.31 1.73 -21.13
N ILE A 27 60.38 1.05 -21.83
CA ILE A 27 60.60 -0.38 -22.20
C ILE A 27 61.72 -0.54 -23.21
N GLU A 28 61.83 0.34 -24.21
CA GLU A 28 62.99 0.31 -25.15
C GLU A 28 64.33 0.47 -24.45
N GLN A 29 64.42 1.35 -23.45
CA GLN A 29 65.61 1.51 -22.62
C GLN A 29 65.89 0.23 -21.79
N LEU A 30 64.88 -0.33 -21.15
CA LEU A 30 64.98 -1.58 -20.39
C LEU A 30 65.50 -2.71 -21.30
N LEU A 31 64.98 -2.84 -22.53
CA LEU A 31 65.43 -3.83 -23.49
C LEU A 31 66.91 -3.59 -23.93
N GLY A 32 67.38 -2.34 -23.91
CA GLY A 32 68.77 -2.02 -24.16
C GLY A 32 69.72 -2.61 -23.08
N GLU A 33 69.29 -2.56 -21.85
CA GLU A 33 70.14 -2.86 -20.65
C GLU A 33 69.93 -4.29 -20.15
N ASN A 34 68.75 -4.89 -20.30
CA ASN A 34 68.38 -6.16 -19.70
C ASN A 34 68.29 -7.31 -20.75
N ALA A 35 69.22 -8.23 -20.71
CA ALA A 35 69.28 -9.40 -21.59
C ALA A 35 68.13 -10.40 -21.36
N GLU A 36 67.64 -10.50 -20.13
CA GLU A 36 66.54 -11.40 -19.78
C GLU A 36 65.19 -10.86 -20.31
N ALA A 37 64.95 -9.52 -20.22
CA ALA A 37 63.79 -8.89 -20.83
C ALA A 37 63.76 -9.12 -22.35
N ARG A 38 64.91 -9.06 -23.04
CA ARG A 38 64.98 -9.39 -24.49
C ARG A 38 64.59 -10.84 -24.78
N LYS A 39 64.98 -11.80 -23.92
CA LYS A 39 64.59 -13.21 -24.11
C LYS A 39 63.10 -13.41 -23.93
N VAL A 40 62.52 -12.77 -22.91
CA VAL A 40 61.09 -12.85 -22.68
C VAL A 40 60.30 -12.22 -23.85
N LEU A 41 60.71 -11.06 -24.36
CA LEU A 41 60.09 -10.43 -25.50
C LEU A 41 60.23 -11.32 -26.77
N ALA A 42 61.39 -11.95 -26.98
CA ALA A 42 61.59 -12.86 -28.08
C ALA A 42 60.68 -14.10 -27.99
N ALA A 43 60.45 -14.64 -26.79
CA ALA A 43 59.53 -15.73 -26.55
C ALA A 43 58.08 -15.33 -26.84
N ILE A 44 57.64 -14.11 -26.41
CA ILE A 44 56.32 -13.59 -26.71
C ILE A 44 56.10 -13.45 -28.21
N ASN A 45 57.05 -12.82 -28.91
CA ASN A 45 56.96 -12.63 -30.35
C ASN A 45 56.98 -13.98 -31.11
N TYR A 46 57.73 -14.98 -30.66
CA TYR A 46 57.73 -16.31 -31.20
C TYR A 46 56.36 -16.99 -31.04
N GLN A 47 55.78 -16.94 -29.85
CA GLN A 47 54.42 -17.46 -29.60
C GLN A 47 53.37 -16.76 -30.48
N LYS A 48 53.45 -15.46 -30.62
CA LYS A 48 52.55 -14.66 -31.48
C LYS A 48 52.68 -15.10 -32.96
N ALA A 49 53.88 -15.26 -33.43
CA ALA A 49 54.13 -15.73 -34.81
C ALA A 49 53.59 -17.15 -35.07
N GLU A 50 53.74 -18.08 -34.10
CA GLU A 50 53.17 -19.42 -34.23
C GLU A 50 51.64 -19.42 -34.20
N LEU A 51 51.03 -18.55 -33.38
CA LEU A 51 49.57 -18.34 -33.36
C LEU A 51 49.06 -17.79 -34.69
N HIS A 52 49.72 -16.78 -35.25
CA HIS A 52 49.39 -16.25 -36.56
C HIS A 52 49.46 -17.31 -37.62
N LYS A 53 50.57 -18.08 -37.67
CA LYS A 53 50.75 -19.16 -38.62
C LYS A 53 49.67 -20.24 -38.49
N ALA A 54 49.19 -20.52 -37.30
CA ALA A 54 48.14 -21.53 -37.06
C ALA A 54 46.74 -21.06 -37.40
N PHE A 55 46.44 -19.76 -37.20
CA PHE A 55 45.06 -19.25 -37.21
C PHE A 55 44.75 -18.17 -38.29
N ASP A 56 45.76 -17.57 -38.93
CA ASP A 56 45.54 -16.57 -39.99
C ASP A 56 44.70 -17.12 -41.12
N GLY A 57 44.78 -18.41 -41.44
CA GLY A 57 43.94 -19.04 -42.45
C GLY A 57 42.42 -18.96 -42.13
N ALA A 58 42.06 -18.86 -40.86
CA ALA A 58 40.65 -18.68 -40.45
C ALA A 58 40.12 -17.27 -40.78
N LEU A 59 41.02 -16.30 -40.93
CA LEU A 59 40.61 -14.91 -41.31
C LEU A 59 40.19 -14.81 -42.78
N ASP A 60 40.69 -15.77 -43.62
CA ASP A 60 40.32 -15.82 -45.04
C ASP A 60 39.04 -16.61 -45.29
N GLU A 61 38.43 -17.20 -44.24
CA GLU A 61 37.16 -17.89 -44.37
C GLU A 61 36.05 -16.90 -44.70
N PRO A 62 35.15 -17.22 -45.66
CA PRO A 62 34.05 -16.36 -46.00
C PRO A 62 33.10 -16.18 -44.81
N VAL A 63 32.82 -14.93 -44.42
CA VAL A 63 31.88 -14.63 -43.33
C VAL A 63 30.51 -15.21 -43.66
N PRO A 64 29.89 -16.01 -42.77
CA PRO A 64 28.58 -16.58 -43.01
C PRO A 64 27.55 -15.51 -43.35
N ALA A 65 26.67 -15.77 -44.31
CA ALA A 65 25.68 -14.84 -44.80
C ALA A 65 24.74 -14.34 -43.69
N SER A 66 24.51 -15.12 -42.63
CA SER A 66 23.75 -14.76 -41.44
C SER A 66 24.40 -13.62 -40.65
N LEU A 67 25.71 -13.61 -40.50
CA LEU A 67 26.46 -12.56 -39.82
C LEU A 67 26.56 -11.31 -40.66
N LEU A 68 26.75 -11.44 -42.00
CA LEU A 68 26.68 -10.31 -42.92
C LEU A 68 25.31 -9.67 -42.93
N ALA A 69 24.22 -10.45 -42.84
CA ALA A 69 22.87 -9.94 -42.74
C ALA A 69 22.61 -9.21 -41.40
N ALA A 70 23.22 -9.67 -40.32
CA ALA A 70 23.15 -9.02 -39.01
C ALA A 70 23.97 -7.72 -38.98
N ALA A 71 25.15 -7.69 -39.55
CA ALA A 71 26.03 -6.51 -39.62
C ALA A 71 25.48 -5.41 -40.55
N ASN A 72 24.90 -5.81 -41.67
CA ASN A 72 24.29 -4.89 -42.65
C ASN A 72 22.88 -4.39 -42.21
N GLY A 73 22.54 -4.56 -40.96
CA GLY A 73 21.34 -4.11 -40.29
C GLY A 73 20.21 -3.70 -41.23
N ARG A 74 19.31 -4.61 -41.62
CA ARG A 74 18.02 -4.17 -42.13
C ARG A 74 17.46 -3.20 -41.13
N PRO A 75 16.99 -2.00 -41.54
CA PRO A 75 16.26 -1.15 -40.61
C PRO A 75 15.05 -1.97 -40.12
N SER A 76 15.21 -2.61 -39.00
CA SER A 76 14.09 -3.18 -38.28
C SER A 76 13.11 -2.02 -38.14
N ARG A 77 11.97 -2.08 -38.81
CA ARG A 77 10.85 -1.19 -38.53
C ARG A 77 10.63 -1.28 -37.02
N ARG A 78 11.16 -0.28 -36.30
CA ARG A 78 11.08 -0.18 -34.85
C ARG A 78 9.63 0.13 -34.44
N ILE A 79 8.71 -0.79 -34.79
CA ILE A 79 7.30 -0.74 -34.35
C ILE A 79 7.23 -1.21 -32.90
N LEU A 80 8.17 -2.05 -32.47
CA LEU A 80 8.19 -2.62 -31.10
C LEU A 80 8.19 -1.54 -29.99
N PRO A 81 9.03 -0.48 -30.04
CA PRO A 81 8.96 0.56 -29.01
C PRO A 81 7.63 1.32 -29.02
N TYR A 82 7.00 1.51 -30.16
CA TYR A 82 5.68 2.15 -30.26
C TYR A 82 4.57 1.23 -29.73
N LEU A 83 4.66 -0.07 -29.95
CA LEU A 83 3.73 -1.06 -29.36
C LEU A 83 3.88 -1.11 -27.83
N ILE A 84 5.12 -1.11 -27.31
CA ILE A 84 5.37 -1.06 -25.87
C ILE A 84 4.84 0.24 -25.28
N ALA A 85 5.09 1.39 -25.94
CA ALA A 85 4.58 2.68 -25.48
C ALA A 85 3.04 2.74 -25.50
N ALA A 86 2.40 2.15 -26.52
CA ALA A 86 0.93 2.06 -26.61
C ALA A 86 0.36 1.16 -25.51
N CYS A 87 1.00 0.03 -25.20
CA CYS A 87 0.59 -0.87 -24.09
C CYS A 87 0.73 -0.17 -22.73
N VAL A 88 1.85 0.54 -22.50
CA VAL A 88 2.06 1.30 -21.25
C VAL A 88 1.04 2.43 -21.13
N ALA A 89 0.78 3.18 -22.20
CA ALA A 89 -0.24 4.22 -22.22
C ALA A 89 -1.65 3.64 -21.98
N GLY A 90 -1.98 2.50 -22.58
CA GLY A 90 -3.23 1.78 -22.34
C GLY A 90 -3.38 1.35 -20.89
N LEU A 91 -2.34 0.79 -20.28
CA LEU A 91 -2.34 0.40 -18.87
C LEU A 91 -2.46 1.61 -17.93
N LEU A 92 -1.85 2.76 -18.27
CA LEU A 92 -2.00 3.98 -17.49
C LEU A 92 -3.41 4.57 -17.60
N VAL A 93 -4.05 4.51 -18.76
CA VAL A 93 -5.44 4.96 -18.93
C VAL A 93 -6.41 4.04 -18.20
N ILE A 94 -6.24 2.72 -18.32
CA ILE A 94 -7.08 1.74 -17.62
C ILE A 94 -6.83 1.79 -16.10
N GLY A 95 -5.58 1.80 -15.67
CA GLY A 95 -5.20 1.91 -14.26
C GLY A 95 -5.60 3.26 -13.65
N GLY A 96 -5.45 4.34 -14.41
CA GLY A 96 -5.89 5.70 -14.03
C GLY A 96 -7.40 5.81 -13.92
N SER A 97 -8.17 5.24 -14.83
CA SER A 97 -9.64 5.25 -14.77
C SER A 97 -10.15 4.37 -13.61
N ILE A 98 -9.61 3.17 -13.43
CA ILE A 98 -9.94 2.32 -12.27
C ILE A 98 -9.55 3.01 -10.96
N GLY A 99 -8.35 3.62 -10.90
CA GLY A 99 -7.89 4.39 -9.74
C GLY A 99 -8.75 5.63 -9.47
N TRP A 100 -9.21 6.31 -10.51
CA TRP A 100 -10.12 7.46 -10.40
C TRP A 100 -11.49 7.02 -9.88
N PHE A 101 -12.09 5.96 -10.44
CA PHE A 101 -13.36 5.41 -9.96
C PHE A 101 -13.25 4.84 -8.54
N ALA A 102 -12.16 4.16 -8.21
CA ALA A 102 -11.88 3.71 -6.85
C ALA A 102 -11.66 4.89 -5.90
N GLY A 103 -10.97 5.94 -6.34
CA GLY A 103 -10.72 7.15 -5.55
C GLY A 103 -12.00 7.96 -5.25
N GLN A 104 -12.94 8.05 -6.19
CA GLN A 104 -14.24 8.70 -5.94
C GLN A 104 -15.09 7.94 -4.92
N ASN A 105 -14.92 6.63 -4.84
CA ASN A 105 -15.61 5.78 -3.86
C ASN A 105 -14.89 5.70 -2.50
N SER A 106 -13.70 6.30 -2.34
CA SER A 106 -12.92 6.21 -1.11
C SER A 106 -13.66 6.80 0.10
N GLY A 107 -14.45 7.86 -0.10
CA GLY A 107 -15.34 8.39 0.95
C GLY A 107 -16.46 7.41 1.32
N GLN A 108 -16.98 6.64 0.38
CA GLN A 108 -18.00 5.63 0.64
C GLN A 108 -17.42 4.36 1.27
N VAL A 109 -16.17 3.99 0.91
CA VAL A 109 -15.47 2.85 1.52
C VAL A 109 -15.20 3.10 3.01
N LEU A 110 -14.81 4.34 3.39
CA LEU A 110 -14.61 4.69 4.80
C LEU A 110 -15.93 4.71 5.59
N THR A 111 -17.04 5.19 4.99
CA THR A 111 -18.37 5.16 5.61
C THR A 111 -18.96 3.73 5.63
N ALA A 112 -18.81 2.97 4.58
CA ALA A 112 -19.15 1.55 4.55
C ALA A 112 -18.34 0.77 5.61
N SER A 113 -17.08 1.10 5.82
CA SER A 113 -16.24 0.56 6.88
C SER A 113 -16.80 0.86 8.28
N LEU A 114 -17.36 2.07 8.54
CA LEU A 114 -18.00 2.38 9.83
C LEU A 114 -19.26 1.54 10.07
N ALA A 115 -20.15 1.46 9.09
CA ALA A 115 -21.35 0.64 9.16
C ALA A 115 -21.02 -0.86 9.33
N GLN A 116 -20.02 -1.35 8.59
CA GLN A 116 -19.57 -2.72 8.70
C GLN A 116 -18.98 -3.05 10.07
N ARG A 117 -18.17 -2.16 10.65
CA ARG A 117 -17.61 -2.34 12.01
C ARG A 117 -18.71 -2.36 13.06
N ALA A 118 -19.64 -1.44 12.99
CA ALA A 118 -20.78 -1.37 13.91
C ALA A 118 -21.66 -2.61 13.80
N LEU A 119 -21.89 -3.09 12.59
CA LEU A 119 -22.67 -4.30 12.33
C LEU A 119 -22.00 -5.53 12.91
N VAL A 120 -20.71 -5.73 12.67
CA VAL A 120 -19.93 -6.85 13.24
C VAL A 120 -19.93 -6.80 14.76
N ALA A 121 -19.75 -5.62 15.35
CA ALA A 121 -19.82 -5.46 16.81
C ALA A 121 -21.22 -5.78 17.34
N HIS A 122 -22.30 -5.38 16.64
CA HIS A 122 -23.66 -5.74 17.00
C HIS A 122 -23.89 -7.25 16.93
N GLU A 123 -23.58 -7.88 15.79
CA GLU A 123 -23.75 -9.34 15.59
C GLU A 123 -22.99 -10.14 16.67
N THR A 124 -21.80 -9.68 17.06
CA THR A 124 -20.97 -10.34 18.06
C THR A 124 -21.57 -10.28 19.47
N PHE A 125 -22.06 -9.11 19.87
CA PHE A 125 -22.38 -8.86 21.27
C PHE A 125 -23.89 -8.79 21.57
N ALA A 126 -24.73 -8.53 20.56
CA ALA A 126 -26.18 -8.45 20.79
C ALA A 126 -26.80 -9.80 21.17
N SER A 127 -26.18 -10.92 20.84
CA SER A 127 -26.62 -12.26 21.24
C SER A 127 -26.11 -12.69 22.63
N GLU A 128 -25.15 -11.97 23.22
CA GLU A 128 -24.55 -12.32 24.51
C GLU A 128 -25.53 -12.09 25.66
N VAL A 129 -25.85 -13.12 26.46
CA VAL A 129 -26.85 -13.03 27.51
C VAL A 129 -26.20 -12.80 28.88
N ARG A 130 -25.06 -13.41 29.14
CA ARG A 130 -24.47 -13.40 30.50
C ARG A 130 -23.67 -12.14 30.77
N HIS A 131 -22.90 -11.67 29.79
CA HIS A 131 -22.03 -10.49 29.89
C HIS A 131 -22.19 -9.56 28.68
N PRO A 132 -23.41 -8.97 28.51
CA PRO A 132 -23.70 -8.14 27.32
C PRO A 132 -22.89 -6.85 27.28
N VAL A 133 -22.40 -6.38 28.42
CA VAL A 133 -21.66 -5.13 28.61
C VAL A 133 -20.49 -5.32 29.57
N GLU A 134 -19.52 -4.42 29.55
CA GLU A 134 -18.39 -4.39 30.50
C GLU A 134 -18.71 -3.52 31.72
N VAL A 135 -19.35 -2.37 31.48
CA VAL A 135 -19.81 -1.45 32.52
C VAL A 135 -21.32 -1.34 32.42
N ALA A 136 -22.02 -1.61 33.51
CA ALA A 136 -23.47 -1.62 33.55
C ALA A 136 -24.05 -0.18 33.57
N ALA A 137 -25.31 -0.05 33.14
CA ALA A 137 -26.03 1.23 33.17
C ALA A 137 -26.20 1.82 34.56
N THR A 138 -26.11 1.02 35.62
CA THR A 138 -26.11 1.48 37.02
C THR A 138 -24.93 2.40 37.35
N GLU A 139 -23.86 2.36 36.54
CA GLU A 139 -22.67 3.18 36.65
C GLU A 139 -22.53 4.14 35.45
N GLN A 140 -23.65 4.73 35.02
CA GLN A 140 -23.72 5.53 33.77
C GLN A 140 -22.72 6.68 33.72
N ASP A 141 -22.53 7.42 34.79
CA ASP A 141 -21.59 8.56 34.85
C ASP A 141 -20.15 8.09 34.67
N HIS A 142 -19.80 6.96 35.32
CA HIS A 142 -18.51 6.31 35.16
C HIS A 142 -18.32 5.79 33.72
N LEU A 143 -19.32 5.11 33.17
CA LEU A 143 -19.34 4.59 31.81
C LEU A 143 -19.09 5.71 30.79
N GLN A 144 -19.80 6.83 30.91
CA GLN A 144 -19.66 7.97 30.01
C GLN A 144 -18.25 8.58 30.09
N ALA A 145 -17.75 8.85 31.28
CA ALA A 145 -16.43 9.44 31.47
C ALA A 145 -15.30 8.48 30.98
N TRP A 146 -15.43 7.20 31.30
CA TRP A 146 -14.47 6.18 30.91
C TRP A 146 -14.42 6.00 29.39
N LEU A 147 -15.55 5.81 28.70
CA LEU A 147 -15.61 5.66 27.25
C LEU A 147 -15.12 6.91 26.52
N SER A 148 -15.55 8.11 26.96
CA SER A 148 -15.09 9.37 26.38
C SER A 148 -13.56 9.51 26.45
N LYS A 149 -12.97 9.16 27.59
CA LYS A 149 -11.50 9.18 27.76
C LYS A 149 -10.79 8.16 26.88
N ARG A 150 -11.35 6.95 26.75
CA ARG A 150 -10.72 5.85 25.98
C ARG A 150 -10.84 6.05 24.49
N VAL A 151 -11.98 6.57 24.03
CA VAL A 151 -12.21 6.90 22.60
C VAL A 151 -11.48 8.18 22.19
N GLY A 152 -11.11 9.03 23.17
CA GLY A 152 -10.41 10.29 22.88
C GLY A 152 -11.34 11.43 22.41
N SER A 153 -12.65 11.26 22.54
CA SER A 153 -13.64 12.26 22.18
C SER A 153 -14.78 12.26 23.19
N GLU A 154 -15.23 13.44 23.58
CA GLU A 154 -16.35 13.61 24.49
C GLU A 154 -17.63 13.07 23.83
N PHE A 155 -18.31 12.17 24.53
CA PHE A 155 -19.54 11.53 24.07
C PHE A 155 -20.58 11.57 25.19
N LYS A 156 -21.81 11.92 24.83
CA LYS A 156 -22.96 11.91 25.75
C LYS A 156 -23.82 10.67 25.47
N ILE A 157 -24.12 9.91 26.50
CA ILE A 157 -25.01 8.75 26.42
C ILE A 157 -26.45 9.24 26.17
N PRO A 158 -27.08 8.85 25.04
CA PRO A 158 -28.45 9.29 24.74
C PRO A 158 -29.49 8.66 25.70
N ASP A 159 -30.46 9.44 26.14
CA ASP A 159 -31.64 8.93 26.84
C ASP A 159 -32.71 8.51 25.82
N LEU A 160 -32.94 7.21 25.72
CA LEU A 160 -33.87 6.61 24.76
C LEU A 160 -35.09 5.96 25.43
N GLN A 161 -35.37 6.29 26.70
CA GLN A 161 -36.53 5.74 27.41
C GLN A 161 -37.85 6.10 26.74
N LYS A 162 -37.92 7.31 26.15
CA LYS A 162 -39.11 7.78 25.40
C LYS A 162 -39.29 7.03 24.09
N ASP A 163 -38.21 6.51 23.54
CA ASP A 163 -38.20 5.71 22.32
C ASP A 163 -38.37 4.20 22.60
N GLY A 164 -38.62 3.83 23.88
CA GLY A 164 -38.85 2.44 24.32
C GLY A 164 -37.60 1.62 24.58
N TYR A 165 -36.43 2.25 24.67
CA TYR A 165 -35.15 1.57 24.90
C TYR A 165 -34.60 1.88 26.29
N THR A 166 -34.14 0.85 26.97
CA THR A 166 -33.42 0.95 28.24
C THR A 166 -31.93 0.65 28.01
N LEU A 167 -31.05 1.50 28.54
CA LEU A 167 -29.62 1.28 28.51
C LEU A 167 -29.27 0.07 29.37
N LEU A 168 -28.55 -0.90 28.84
CA LEU A 168 -27.94 -2.00 29.58
C LEU A 168 -26.55 -1.62 30.11
N GLY A 169 -25.82 -0.83 29.36
CA GLY A 169 -24.46 -0.38 29.63
C GLY A 169 -23.62 -0.25 28.39
N GLY A 170 -22.31 -0.40 28.51
CA GLY A 170 -21.41 -0.28 27.37
C GLY A 170 -20.11 -1.07 27.53
N ARG A 171 -19.33 -1.05 26.48
CA ARG A 171 -18.00 -1.69 26.40
C ARG A 171 -17.04 -0.90 25.53
N LEU A 172 -15.76 -1.16 25.72
CA LEU A 172 -14.70 -0.72 24.84
C LEU A 172 -14.41 -1.80 23.78
N LEU A 173 -14.30 -1.39 22.52
CA LEU A 173 -13.91 -2.23 21.41
C LEU A 173 -12.47 -1.91 21.01
N ALA A 174 -11.64 -2.93 20.91
CA ALA A 174 -10.29 -2.82 20.37
C ALA A 174 -10.38 -2.90 18.86
N GLU A 175 -10.02 -1.82 18.17
CA GLU A 175 -9.94 -1.77 16.72
C GLU A 175 -8.51 -1.46 16.26
N ASN A 176 -8.20 -1.78 14.99
CA ASN A 176 -6.84 -1.67 14.48
C ASN A 176 -6.32 -0.24 14.46
N ASP A 177 -7.19 0.75 14.23
CA ASP A 177 -6.79 2.14 14.01
C ASP A 177 -6.99 3.02 15.26
N ALA A 178 -8.08 2.82 16.00
CA ALA A 178 -8.38 3.59 17.21
C ALA A 178 -9.45 2.87 18.06
N PRO A 179 -9.45 3.03 19.40
CA PRO A 179 -10.48 2.43 20.25
C PRO A 179 -11.86 2.97 19.92
N ALA A 180 -12.87 2.09 19.96
CA ALA A 180 -14.27 2.45 19.78
C ALA A 180 -15.09 2.10 21.03
N GLY A 181 -16.17 2.83 21.24
CA GLY A 181 -17.16 2.54 22.27
C GLY A 181 -18.40 1.89 21.67
N GLN A 182 -19.01 0.97 22.43
CA GLN A 182 -20.32 0.43 22.11
C GLN A 182 -21.24 0.56 23.32
N LEU A 183 -22.39 1.18 23.12
CA LEU A 183 -23.50 1.13 24.07
C LEU A 183 -24.51 0.08 23.63
N MET A 184 -25.12 -0.58 24.56
CA MET A 184 -26.17 -1.56 24.33
C MET A 184 -27.45 -1.15 25.03
N TYR A 185 -28.53 -1.13 24.26
CA TYR A 185 -29.87 -0.86 24.71
C TYR A 185 -30.78 -2.04 24.44
N GLU A 186 -31.86 -2.15 25.17
CA GLU A 186 -32.82 -3.24 25.06
C GLU A 186 -34.26 -2.70 25.18
N THR A 187 -35.17 -3.22 24.38
CA THR A 187 -36.61 -2.99 24.54
C THR A 187 -37.21 -3.89 25.61
N ALA A 188 -38.48 -3.65 25.99
CA ALA A 188 -39.22 -4.53 26.90
C ALA A 188 -39.32 -5.98 26.37
N ASP A 189 -39.36 -6.15 25.04
CA ASP A 189 -39.41 -7.46 24.35
C ASP A 189 -38.03 -8.08 24.13
N LYS A 190 -36.99 -7.57 24.81
CA LYS A 190 -35.62 -8.08 24.72
C LYS A 190 -34.94 -7.91 23.36
N GLN A 191 -35.48 -7.05 22.49
CA GLN A 191 -34.81 -6.69 21.26
C GLN A 191 -33.65 -5.73 21.56
N ARG A 192 -32.48 -6.02 21.01
CA ARG A 192 -31.27 -5.25 21.25
C ARG A 192 -30.95 -4.29 20.16
N MET A 193 -30.50 -3.14 20.54
CA MET A 193 -29.92 -2.10 19.71
C MET A 193 -28.55 -1.72 20.24
N THR A 194 -27.62 -1.43 19.36
CA THR A 194 -26.29 -0.94 19.75
C THR A 194 -25.98 0.40 19.11
N ILE A 195 -25.32 1.25 19.86
CA ILE A 195 -24.70 2.48 19.36
C ILE A 195 -23.20 2.28 19.41
N TYR A 196 -22.59 2.22 18.24
CA TYR A 196 -21.15 2.21 18.05
C TYR A 196 -20.65 3.63 17.84
N PHE A 197 -19.52 4.02 18.44
CA PHE A 197 -18.90 5.30 18.22
C PHE A 197 -17.38 5.25 18.34
N SER A 198 -16.71 6.04 17.53
CA SER A 198 -15.25 6.21 17.53
C SER A 198 -14.89 7.67 17.27
N ALA A 199 -13.64 8.07 17.55
CA ALA A 199 -13.17 9.38 17.17
C ALA A 199 -13.18 9.55 15.64
N ASN A 200 -13.55 10.73 15.15
CA ASN A 200 -13.47 11.07 13.74
C ASN A 200 -12.17 11.81 13.45
N GLU A 201 -11.06 11.09 13.37
CA GLU A 201 -9.73 11.65 13.13
C GLU A 201 -9.62 12.38 11.78
N ALA A 202 -10.39 11.94 10.78
CA ALA A 202 -10.40 12.56 9.46
C ALA A 202 -11.12 13.91 9.41
N GLY A 203 -11.92 14.26 10.45
CA GLY A 203 -12.65 15.51 10.55
C GLY A 203 -13.74 15.75 9.49
N ASN A 204 -13.99 14.76 8.61
CA ASN A 204 -15.01 14.88 7.56
C ASN A 204 -16.40 14.68 8.14
N VAL A 205 -17.30 15.61 7.86
CA VAL A 205 -18.70 15.55 8.26
C VAL A 205 -19.52 14.89 7.15
N THR A 206 -20.39 13.94 7.52
CA THR A 206 -21.31 13.30 6.57
C THR A 206 -22.73 13.34 7.12
N GLY A 207 -23.69 13.51 6.23
CA GLY A 207 -25.10 13.31 6.59
C GLY A 207 -25.38 11.84 6.99
N MET A 208 -26.56 11.65 7.59
CA MET A 208 -27.05 10.34 8.01
C MET A 208 -27.27 9.44 6.79
N LYS A 209 -26.72 8.21 6.87
CA LYS A 209 -26.84 7.16 5.85
C LYS A 209 -27.37 5.90 6.48
N LEU A 210 -28.04 5.06 5.68
CA LEU A 210 -28.57 3.78 6.11
C LEU A 210 -28.08 2.67 5.22
N GLU A 211 -27.60 1.59 5.85
CA GLU A 211 -27.32 0.31 5.21
C GLU A 211 -28.15 -0.79 5.84
N GLN A 212 -28.55 -1.76 5.02
CA GLN A 212 -29.31 -2.90 5.48
C GLN A 212 -28.57 -4.19 5.12
N LYS A 213 -28.46 -5.08 6.10
CA LYS A 213 -27.99 -6.46 5.92
C LYS A 213 -28.95 -7.39 6.63
N ASP A 214 -29.62 -8.23 5.87
CA ASP A 214 -30.68 -9.13 6.33
C ASP A 214 -31.79 -8.35 7.07
N LYS A 215 -31.97 -8.62 8.37
CA LYS A 215 -32.95 -7.93 9.23
C LYS A 215 -32.38 -6.70 9.93
N LEU A 216 -31.05 -6.58 9.93
CA LEU A 216 -30.38 -5.50 10.63
C LEU A 216 -30.27 -4.26 9.75
N ILE A 217 -30.61 -3.12 10.31
CA ILE A 217 -30.41 -1.82 9.70
C ILE A 217 -29.39 -1.06 10.54
N THR A 218 -28.39 -0.52 9.85
CA THR A 218 -27.38 0.35 10.43
C THR A 218 -27.54 1.77 9.89
N CYS A 219 -27.84 2.69 10.78
CA CYS A 219 -27.85 4.13 10.52
C CYS A 219 -26.54 4.73 11.02
N TYR A 220 -25.81 5.45 10.15
CA TYR A 220 -24.49 5.97 10.51
C TYR A 220 -24.23 7.35 9.94
N TRP A 221 -23.41 8.12 10.66
CA TRP A 221 -22.97 9.47 10.28
C TRP A 221 -21.64 9.82 10.92
N ARG A 222 -21.08 10.95 10.52
CA ARG A 222 -19.89 11.53 11.12
C ARG A 222 -20.14 13.00 11.41
N ASP A 223 -19.80 13.42 12.59
CA ASP A 223 -19.63 14.83 12.91
C ASP A 223 -18.13 15.23 12.93
N ALA A 224 -17.81 16.45 13.33
CA ALA A 224 -16.42 16.92 13.37
C ALA A 224 -15.52 16.13 14.35
N LYS A 225 -16.09 15.46 15.35
CA LYS A 225 -15.35 14.80 16.45
C LYS A 225 -15.59 13.31 16.53
N LEU A 226 -16.79 12.85 16.15
CA LEU A 226 -17.24 11.48 16.32
C LEU A 226 -17.74 10.87 15.01
N ALA A 227 -17.52 9.57 14.86
CA ALA A 227 -18.18 8.72 13.89
C ALA A 227 -19.13 7.80 14.67
N LEU A 228 -20.41 7.81 14.33
CA LEU A 228 -21.46 7.08 15.03
C LEU A 228 -22.20 6.14 14.09
N ALA A 229 -22.64 4.99 14.65
CA ALA A 229 -23.51 4.06 13.95
C ALA A 229 -24.47 3.40 14.94
N VAL A 230 -25.74 3.32 14.55
CA VAL A 230 -26.82 2.70 15.31
C VAL A 230 -27.27 1.46 14.56
N THR A 231 -27.25 0.29 15.19
CA THR A 231 -27.63 -0.98 14.55
C THR A 231 -28.71 -1.68 15.37
N ALA A 232 -29.80 -2.07 14.69
CA ALA A 232 -30.91 -2.81 15.28
C ALA A 232 -31.69 -3.61 14.23
N ASP A 233 -32.46 -4.61 14.68
CA ASP A 233 -33.50 -5.28 13.91
C ASP A 233 -34.81 -4.49 14.01
N MET A 234 -35.08 -3.62 13.02
CA MET A 234 -36.28 -2.77 12.98
C MET A 234 -36.58 -2.31 11.55
N PRO A 235 -37.81 -1.82 11.28
CA PRO A 235 -38.14 -1.20 10.00
C PRO A 235 -37.27 0.03 9.72
N ARG A 236 -36.97 0.27 8.43
CA ARG A 236 -36.13 1.39 7.97
C ARG A 236 -36.64 2.77 8.44
N GLU A 237 -37.95 2.94 8.39
CA GLU A 237 -38.59 4.19 8.79
C GLU A 237 -38.41 4.47 10.29
N ALA A 238 -38.53 3.43 11.13
CA ALA A 238 -38.29 3.51 12.56
C ALA A 238 -36.83 3.86 12.87
N MET A 239 -35.87 3.27 12.13
CA MET A 239 -34.44 3.59 12.27
C MET A 239 -34.14 5.05 11.94
N VAL A 240 -34.80 5.62 10.93
CA VAL A 240 -34.62 7.05 10.58
C VAL A 240 -35.07 7.95 11.73
N VAL A 241 -36.23 7.65 12.33
CA VAL A 241 -36.76 8.46 13.47
C VAL A 241 -35.82 8.31 14.66
N LEU A 242 -35.45 7.09 15.03
CA LEU A 242 -34.56 6.82 16.17
C LEU A 242 -33.19 7.44 15.97
N GLY A 243 -32.61 7.27 14.78
CA GLY A 243 -31.31 7.86 14.42
C GLY A 243 -31.32 9.39 14.54
N SER A 244 -32.42 10.03 14.10
CA SER A 244 -32.59 11.50 14.25
C SER A 244 -32.71 11.94 15.72
N SER A 245 -33.40 11.15 16.56
CA SER A 245 -33.47 11.39 18.00
C SER A 245 -32.09 11.31 18.67
N ILE A 246 -31.31 10.29 18.32
CA ILE A 246 -29.95 10.10 18.83
C ILE A 246 -29.03 11.24 18.35
N PHE A 247 -29.08 11.56 17.05
CA PHE A 247 -28.32 12.65 16.47
C PHE A 247 -28.53 13.97 17.19
N ALA A 248 -29.80 14.34 17.43
CA ALA A 248 -30.15 15.57 18.13
C ALA A 248 -29.62 15.63 19.58
N GLN A 249 -29.57 14.48 20.26
CA GLN A 249 -29.07 14.40 21.65
C GLN A 249 -27.55 14.44 21.73
N VAL A 250 -26.85 13.83 20.77
CA VAL A 250 -25.39 13.75 20.76
C VAL A 250 -24.77 15.06 20.29
N GLU A 251 -25.31 15.69 19.26
CA GLU A 251 -24.77 16.95 18.72
C GLU A 251 -25.32 18.20 19.41
N GLY A 252 -26.35 18.08 20.25
CA GLY A 252 -26.96 19.21 20.94
C GLY A 252 -27.65 20.20 20.00
N ARG A 253 -27.94 19.84 18.75
CA ARG A 253 -28.67 20.62 17.74
C ARG A 253 -29.99 19.94 17.41
N HIS A 254 -31.06 20.70 17.30
CA HIS A 254 -32.27 20.21 16.67
C HIS A 254 -31.99 20.03 15.18
N GLY A 255 -31.83 18.76 14.77
CA GLY A 255 -31.49 18.42 13.41
C GLY A 255 -32.55 18.89 12.42
N THR A 256 -32.18 19.81 11.55
CA THR A 256 -32.91 20.09 10.31
C THR A 256 -32.49 19.08 9.27
N TYR A 257 -33.38 18.18 8.90
CA TYR A 257 -33.24 17.32 7.76
C TYR A 257 -33.18 18.16 6.49
N GLU A 258 -32.06 18.16 5.76
CA GLU A 258 -32.13 18.50 4.33
C GLU A 258 -32.55 17.24 3.56
N ARG A 259 -33.65 17.39 2.84
CA ARG A 259 -34.27 16.37 1.99
C ARG A 259 -33.45 16.11 0.72
#